data_6813fae2f0b1da765ac377dbe1755505
#
_entry.id   6813fae2f0b1da765ac377dbe1755505
#
_cell.length_a   1.000
_cell.length_b   1.000
_cell.length_c   1.000
_cell.angle_alpha   90.00
_cell.angle_beta   90.00
_cell.angle_gamma   90.00
#
_symmetry.space_group_name_H-M   'P 1'
#
loop_
_entity.id
_entity.type
_entity.pdbx_description
1 polymer ?
#
loop_
_entity_poly.entity_id
_entity_poly.type
_entity_poly.pdbx_seq_one_letter_code
_entity_poly.pdbx_strand_id
1 'polypeptide(L)'
;MAKSESGGVRHYNAYGLFLREKFGCRVYKVSIDAGFSCPNRDGSVSFEGCAYCNNDSFRPASAARLKPIAVQMEEGIEYLRRRFGARKFIAYFQPYTNTYAPLDTLAPLYEETLEHPDVVGLSLGTRPDCIDEEKLAWLEDRAKDHFITVEYGLQSIYDTTLERIRRGHDFRCWETAMDQSRGRGIWLGAHLILGFPWETREQMLHEAGVLSRSG
;
A
#
# COMPACT_ATOMS: atom_id res chain seq x y z
N MET A 1 12.05 18.24 -11.29
CA MET A 1 10.66 18.69 -11.52
C MET A 1 10.20 18.14 -12.87
N ALA A 2 9.24 17.24 -12.88
CA ALA A 2 8.70 16.68 -14.12
C ALA A 2 7.73 17.67 -14.79
N LYS A 3 7.87 17.90 -16.10
CA LYS A 3 6.95 18.74 -16.88
C LYS A 3 5.65 17.98 -17.13
N SER A 4 4.50 18.64 -17.00
CA SER A 4 3.20 18.08 -17.38
C SER A 4 3.05 18.10 -18.90
N GLU A 5 2.29 17.16 -19.48
CA GLU A 5 1.93 17.17 -20.91
C GLU A 5 1.16 18.44 -21.33
N SER A 6 0.67 19.23 -20.36
CA SER A 6 -0.01 20.52 -20.55
C SER A 6 0.88 21.76 -20.35
N GLY A 7 2.21 21.60 -20.24
CA GLY A 7 3.16 22.71 -20.12
C GLY A 7 3.24 23.40 -18.75
N GLY A 8 2.46 23.02 -17.77
CA GLY A 8 2.50 23.55 -16.40
C GLY A 8 3.51 22.83 -15.51
N VAL A 9 4.12 23.56 -14.54
CA VAL A 9 4.99 22.99 -13.51
C VAL A 9 4.13 22.20 -12.53
N ARG A 10 4.40 20.89 -12.37
CA ARG A 10 3.76 20.09 -11.32
C ARG A 10 4.46 20.34 -9.98
N HIS A 11 3.66 20.60 -8.94
CA HIS A 11 4.14 20.83 -7.58
C HIS A 11 4.31 19.54 -6.78
N TYR A 12 4.09 18.37 -7.39
CA TYR A 12 4.24 17.06 -6.78
C TYR A 12 4.87 16.06 -7.75
N ASN A 13 5.53 15.05 -7.22
CA ASN A 13 6.04 13.94 -8.00
C ASN A 13 4.91 12.92 -8.24
N ALA A 14 4.42 12.82 -9.47
CA ALA A 14 3.31 11.94 -9.80
C ALA A 14 3.81 10.49 -9.93
N TYR A 15 3.33 9.61 -9.06
CA TYR A 15 3.69 8.19 -9.04
C TYR A 15 3.54 7.50 -10.41
N GLY A 16 2.48 7.79 -11.15
CA GLY A 16 2.29 7.25 -12.49
C GLY A 16 3.34 7.70 -13.52
N LEU A 17 3.95 8.89 -13.36
CA LEU A 17 5.08 9.32 -14.20
C LEU A 17 6.35 8.59 -13.80
N PHE A 18 6.63 8.48 -12.53
CA PHE A 18 7.74 7.70 -12.01
C PHE A 18 7.70 6.26 -12.54
N LEU A 19 6.55 5.58 -12.46
CA LEU A 19 6.40 4.23 -13.01
C LEU A 19 6.60 4.19 -14.53
N ARG A 20 6.09 5.19 -15.25
CA ARG A 20 6.28 5.27 -16.71
C ARG A 20 7.75 5.45 -17.10
N GLU A 21 8.49 6.25 -16.36
CA GLU A 21 9.94 6.44 -16.56
C GLU A 21 10.70 5.14 -16.26
N LYS A 22 10.36 4.49 -15.14
CA LYS A 22 11.02 3.26 -14.71
C LYS A 22 10.80 2.08 -15.67
N PHE A 23 9.58 1.93 -16.20
CA PHE A 23 9.17 0.76 -16.99
C PHE A 23 9.00 1.02 -18.49
N GLY A 24 9.19 2.24 -18.96
CA GLY A 24 9.03 2.64 -20.36
C GLY A 24 7.57 2.67 -20.86
N CYS A 25 6.60 2.37 -20.01
CA CYS A 25 5.16 2.39 -20.32
C CYS A 25 4.34 2.69 -19.08
N ARG A 26 3.03 2.94 -19.26
CA ARG A 26 2.10 3.04 -18.13
C ARG A 26 1.99 1.70 -17.44
N VAL A 27 2.11 1.70 -16.11
CA VAL A 27 1.90 0.55 -15.23
C VAL A 27 0.65 0.80 -14.40
N TYR A 28 -0.19 -0.22 -14.24
CA TYR A 28 -1.44 -0.13 -13.51
C TYR A 28 -1.44 -1.10 -12.34
N LYS A 29 -2.03 -0.68 -11.22
CA LYS A 29 -2.27 -1.57 -10.08
C LYS A 29 -3.52 -2.41 -10.32
N VAL A 30 -3.42 -3.72 -10.13
CA VAL A 30 -4.54 -4.66 -10.05
C VAL A 30 -4.84 -4.87 -8.59
N SER A 31 -5.98 -4.38 -8.10
CA SER A 31 -6.37 -4.55 -6.70
C SER A 31 -6.81 -5.97 -6.41
N ILE A 32 -6.26 -6.55 -5.34
CA ILE A 32 -6.47 -7.92 -4.90
C ILE A 32 -6.99 -7.90 -3.47
N ASP A 33 -8.01 -8.69 -3.20
CA ASP A 33 -8.47 -9.04 -1.85
C ASP A 33 -8.08 -10.50 -1.56
N ALA A 34 -7.11 -10.71 -0.68
CA ALA A 34 -6.66 -12.03 -0.27
C ALA A 34 -7.41 -12.58 0.95
N GLY A 35 -8.41 -11.85 1.45
CA GLY A 35 -9.21 -12.25 2.60
C GLY A 35 -8.51 -12.11 3.95
N PHE A 36 -7.45 -11.32 4.01
CA PHE A 36 -6.77 -11.06 5.27
C PHE A 36 -7.66 -10.29 6.25
N SER A 37 -7.33 -10.38 7.53
CA SER A 37 -7.96 -9.63 8.60
C SER A 37 -7.14 -8.38 8.97
N CYS A 38 -7.52 -7.77 10.06
CA CYS A 38 -6.83 -6.63 10.65
C CYS A 38 -6.86 -6.77 12.18
N PRO A 39 -5.74 -6.54 12.90
CA PRO A 39 -5.73 -6.63 14.37
C PRO A 39 -6.74 -5.70 15.06
N ASN A 40 -7.18 -4.63 14.40
CA ASN A 40 -8.26 -3.77 14.88
C ASN A 40 -9.67 -4.33 14.63
N ARG A 41 -9.82 -5.55 14.09
CA ARG A 41 -11.13 -6.14 13.75
C ARG A 41 -11.31 -7.57 14.23
N ASP A 42 -10.24 -8.28 14.54
CA ASP A 42 -10.29 -9.68 14.98
C ASP A 42 -10.14 -9.83 16.50
N GLY A 43 -10.00 -8.72 17.22
CA GLY A 43 -9.86 -8.70 18.68
C GLY A 43 -8.44 -8.72 19.19
N SER A 44 -7.42 -8.83 18.32
CA SER A 44 -6.01 -8.76 18.75
C SER A 44 -5.66 -7.41 19.34
N VAL A 45 -6.19 -6.33 18.77
CA VAL A 45 -6.09 -4.95 19.27
C VAL A 45 -7.48 -4.41 19.61
N SER A 46 -8.45 -4.59 18.72
CA SER A 46 -9.84 -4.13 18.86
C SER A 46 -10.78 -4.93 17.95
N PHE A 47 -12.07 -4.93 18.24
CA PHE A 47 -13.11 -5.46 17.34
C PHE A 47 -13.77 -4.39 16.49
N GLU A 48 -13.68 -3.11 16.89
CA GLU A 48 -14.45 -2.01 16.28
C GLU A 48 -13.84 -1.48 14.98
N GLY A 49 -12.54 -1.67 14.77
CA GLY A 49 -11.81 -1.06 13.66
C GLY A 49 -11.50 0.42 13.86
N CYS A 50 -10.75 0.98 12.93
CA CYS A 50 -10.49 2.42 12.91
C CYS A 50 -11.74 3.19 12.52
N ALA A 51 -11.96 4.38 13.11
CA ALA A 51 -13.19 5.17 12.91
C ALA A 51 -13.46 5.59 11.44
N TYR A 52 -12.43 5.67 10.62
CA TYR A 52 -12.52 6.03 9.20
C TYR A 52 -12.63 4.81 8.26
N CYS A 53 -12.41 3.59 8.77
CA CYS A 53 -12.21 2.42 7.93
C CYS A 53 -13.53 1.78 7.50
N ASN A 54 -13.84 1.95 6.21
CA ASN A 54 -14.90 1.21 5.54
C ASN A 54 -14.29 0.29 4.48
N ASN A 55 -13.94 -0.94 4.87
CA ASN A 55 -13.29 -1.90 3.95
C ASN A 55 -14.17 -2.31 2.77
N ASP A 56 -15.49 -2.23 2.89
CA ASP A 56 -16.40 -2.55 1.78
C ASP A 56 -16.23 -1.59 0.61
N SER A 57 -15.79 -0.35 0.87
CA SER A 57 -15.52 0.64 -0.17
C SER A 57 -14.23 0.38 -0.95
N PHE A 58 -13.31 -0.43 -0.41
CA PHE A 58 -12.01 -0.76 -1.02
C PHE A 58 -12.00 -2.13 -1.70
N ARG A 59 -13.05 -2.93 -1.51
CA ARG A 59 -13.19 -4.21 -2.20
C ARG A 59 -13.47 -3.97 -3.68
N PRO A 60 -12.80 -4.69 -4.59
CA PRO A 60 -13.18 -4.68 -5.99
C PRO A 60 -14.66 -5.07 -6.12
N ALA A 61 -15.40 -4.42 -7.03
CA ALA A 61 -16.82 -4.72 -7.25
C ALA A 61 -17.10 -6.18 -7.64
N SER A 62 -16.06 -6.90 -8.08
CA SER A 62 -16.06 -8.34 -8.36
C SER A 62 -16.01 -9.24 -7.12
N ALA A 63 -15.77 -8.69 -5.92
CA ALA A 63 -15.49 -9.43 -4.68
C ALA A 63 -16.73 -9.70 -3.81
N ALA A 64 -17.91 -9.91 -4.39
CA ALA A 64 -19.10 -10.37 -3.65
C ALA A 64 -18.89 -11.77 -2.99
N ARG A 65 -17.90 -12.54 -3.44
CA ARG A 65 -17.25 -13.71 -2.80
C ARG A 65 -15.77 -13.59 -3.06
N LEU A 66 -14.92 -13.96 -2.10
CA LEU A 66 -13.48 -14.07 -2.30
C LEU A 66 -13.23 -15.04 -3.47
N LYS A 67 -12.80 -14.46 -4.60
CA LYS A 67 -12.35 -15.24 -5.77
C LYS A 67 -10.90 -15.67 -5.54
N PRO A 68 -10.44 -16.78 -6.10
CA PRO A 68 -9.02 -17.11 -6.16
C PRO A 68 -8.19 -15.93 -6.69
N ILE A 69 -6.98 -15.74 -6.18
CA ILE A 69 -6.11 -14.61 -6.57
C ILE A 69 -5.85 -14.62 -8.07
N ALA A 70 -5.56 -15.78 -8.68
CA ALA A 70 -5.39 -15.89 -10.12
C ALA A 70 -6.60 -15.34 -10.91
N VAL A 71 -7.82 -15.62 -10.45
CA VAL A 71 -9.05 -15.12 -11.11
C VAL A 71 -9.15 -13.60 -10.95
N GLN A 72 -8.85 -13.05 -9.76
CA GLN A 72 -8.87 -11.60 -9.54
C GLN A 72 -7.82 -10.90 -10.42
N MET A 73 -6.63 -11.49 -10.54
CA MET A 73 -5.56 -10.98 -11.39
C MET A 73 -5.98 -10.96 -12.86
N GLU A 74 -6.47 -12.09 -13.40
CA GLU A 74 -6.86 -12.21 -14.80
C GLU A 74 -7.98 -11.22 -15.17
N GLU A 75 -9.06 -11.16 -14.37
CA GLU A 75 -10.16 -10.22 -14.58
C GLU A 75 -9.70 -8.74 -14.50
N GLY A 76 -8.85 -8.42 -13.53
CA GLY A 76 -8.30 -7.07 -13.36
C GLY A 76 -7.40 -6.66 -14.52
N ILE A 77 -6.51 -7.54 -14.94
CA ILE A 77 -5.61 -7.37 -16.09
C ILE A 77 -6.42 -7.17 -17.38
N GLU A 78 -7.39 -8.05 -17.64
CA GLU A 78 -8.23 -7.95 -18.82
C GLU A 78 -9.03 -6.63 -18.86
N TYR A 79 -9.62 -6.23 -17.73
CA TYR A 79 -10.32 -4.95 -17.61
C TYR A 79 -9.40 -3.77 -17.93
N LEU A 80 -8.19 -3.73 -17.33
CA LEU A 80 -7.24 -2.64 -17.52
C LEU A 80 -6.67 -2.61 -18.94
N ARG A 81 -6.46 -3.76 -19.56
CA ARG A 81 -6.07 -3.87 -20.98
C ARG A 81 -7.15 -3.29 -21.90
N ARG A 82 -8.40 -3.72 -21.73
CA ARG A 82 -9.51 -3.23 -22.55
C ARG A 82 -9.78 -1.74 -22.35
N ARG A 83 -9.71 -1.27 -21.11
CA ARG A 83 -10.12 0.11 -20.76
C ARG A 83 -9.03 1.14 -21.03
N PHE A 84 -7.76 0.78 -20.86
CA PHE A 84 -6.64 1.72 -20.84
C PHE A 84 -5.48 1.31 -21.75
N GLY A 85 -5.55 0.17 -22.44
CA GLY A 85 -4.42 -0.34 -23.23
C GLY A 85 -3.21 -0.70 -22.36
N ALA A 86 -3.44 -1.11 -21.10
CA ALA A 86 -2.38 -1.42 -20.14
C ALA A 86 -1.55 -2.63 -20.61
N ARG A 87 -0.24 -2.58 -20.35
CA ARG A 87 0.72 -3.63 -20.75
C ARG A 87 1.46 -4.23 -19.57
N LYS A 88 1.69 -3.46 -18.51
CA LYS A 88 2.39 -3.88 -17.29
C LYS A 88 1.55 -3.58 -16.07
N PHE A 89 1.66 -4.46 -15.08
CA PHE A 89 0.81 -4.44 -13.91
C PHE A 89 1.63 -4.59 -12.63
N ILE A 90 1.10 -4.06 -11.53
CA ILE A 90 1.56 -4.30 -10.17
C ILE A 90 0.41 -5.00 -9.45
N ALA A 91 0.64 -6.15 -8.85
CA ALA A 91 -0.31 -6.80 -7.97
C ALA A 91 -0.43 -5.97 -6.68
N TYR A 92 -1.62 -5.48 -6.36
CA TYR A 92 -1.85 -4.58 -5.23
C TYR A 92 -2.79 -5.19 -4.22
N PHE A 93 -2.23 -5.69 -3.14
CA PHE A 93 -2.98 -6.15 -1.97
C PHE A 93 -3.36 -4.94 -1.12
N GLN A 94 -4.61 -4.54 -1.21
CA GLN A 94 -5.08 -3.27 -0.63
C GLN A 94 -6.00 -3.44 0.58
N PRO A 95 -7.07 -4.28 0.56
CA PRO A 95 -8.01 -4.36 1.67
C PRO A 95 -7.35 -4.93 2.92
N TYR A 96 -7.72 -4.40 4.08
CA TYR A 96 -7.25 -4.84 5.40
C TYR A 96 -5.74 -4.66 5.63
N THR A 97 -5.09 -5.68 6.24
CA THR A 97 -3.67 -5.62 6.62
C THR A 97 -2.94 -6.80 5.97
N ASN A 98 -2.28 -6.51 4.86
CA ASN A 98 -1.82 -7.56 3.95
C ASN A 98 -0.49 -8.22 4.34
N THR A 99 0.06 -7.92 5.51
CA THR A 99 1.18 -8.63 6.14
C THR A 99 0.79 -9.27 7.47
N TYR A 100 -0.51 -9.28 7.78
CA TYR A 100 -1.04 -9.82 9.03
C TYR A 100 -1.38 -11.31 8.92
N ALA A 101 -0.36 -12.09 8.67
CA ALA A 101 -0.36 -13.55 8.72
C ALA A 101 1.11 -14.05 8.81
N PRO A 102 1.36 -15.33 9.15
CA PRO A 102 2.68 -15.94 9.02
C PRO A 102 3.18 -15.92 7.58
N LEU A 103 4.51 -15.84 7.39
CA LEU A 103 5.12 -15.72 6.07
C LEU A 103 4.82 -16.94 5.17
N ASP A 104 4.74 -18.14 5.72
CA ASP A 104 4.38 -19.36 5.00
C ASP A 104 2.97 -19.32 4.39
N THR A 105 2.08 -18.51 4.97
CA THR A 105 0.75 -18.23 4.43
C THR A 105 0.79 -17.12 3.38
N LEU A 106 1.60 -16.08 3.60
CA LEU A 106 1.67 -14.89 2.74
C LEU A 106 2.44 -15.14 1.44
N ALA A 107 3.62 -15.77 1.56
CA ALA A 107 4.54 -15.92 0.45
C ALA A 107 3.93 -16.65 -0.77
N PRO A 108 3.21 -17.77 -0.64
CA PRO A 108 2.58 -18.43 -1.77
C PRO A 108 1.58 -17.55 -2.52
N LEU A 109 0.82 -16.71 -1.79
CA LEU A 109 -0.16 -15.80 -2.39
C LEU A 109 0.49 -14.67 -3.17
N TYR A 110 1.63 -14.18 -2.70
CA TYR A 110 2.39 -13.15 -3.39
C TYR A 110 3.11 -13.71 -4.62
N GLU A 111 3.74 -14.91 -4.48
CA GLU A 111 4.41 -15.59 -5.60
C GLU A 111 3.43 -15.87 -6.75
N GLU A 112 2.23 -16.37 -6.46
CA GLU A 112 1.19 -16.61 -7.47
C GLU A 112 0.94 -15.38 -8.34
N THR A 113 1.01 -14.16 -7.77
CA THR A 113 0.82 -12.93 -8.56
C THR A 113 2.06 -12.52 -9.34
N LEU A 114 3.27 -12.79 -8.81
CA LEU A 114 4.54 -12.43 -9.45
C LEU A 114 4.88 -13.37 -10.60
N GLU A 115 4.33 -14.58 -10.64
CA GLU A 115 4.51 -15.53 -11.76
C GLU A 115 3.86 -15.06 -13.07
N HIS A 116 2.91 -14.12 -13.01
CA HIS A 116 2.27 -13.62 -14.22
C HIS A 116 3.24 -12.76 -15.05
N PRO A 117 3.48 -13.06 -16.35
CA PRO A 117 4.55 -12.45 -17.18
C PRO A 117 4.46 -10.93 -17.35
N ASP A 118 3.27 -10.34 -17.22
CA ASP A 118 3.06 -8.91 -17.36
C ASP A 118 3.04 -8.18 -16.01
N VAL A 119 3.18 -8.90 -14.88
CA VAL A 119 3.30 -8.32 -13.54
C VAL A 119 4.77 -7.99 -13.27
N VAL A 120 5.02 -6.71 -13.03
CA VAL A 120 6.38 -6.19 -12.81
C VAL A 120 6.70 -6.00 -11.34
N GLY A 121 5.72 -6.22 -10.46
CA GLY A 121 5.95 -6.06 -9.02
C GLY A 121 4.71 -6.23 -8.16
N LEU A 122 4.94 -6.08 -6.87
CA LEU A 122 4.01 -6.27 -5.79
C LEU A 122 3.88 -4.97 -4.97
N SER A 123 2.67 -4.61 -4.60
CA SER A 123 2.38 -3.49 -3.69
C SER A 123 1.53 -3.99 -2.53
N LEU A 124 1.98 -3.77 -1.30
CA LEU A 124 1.32 -4.24 -0.09
C LEU A 124 0.87 -3.07 0.76
N GLY A 125 -0.45 -2.87 0.88
CA GLY A 125 -1.03 -1.96 1.86
C GLY A 125 -1.09 -2.65 3.22
N THR A 126 -0.44 -2.09 4.25
CA THR A 126 -0.37 -2.72 5.56
C THR A 126 -0.29 -1.74 6.71
N ARG A 127 -0.35 -2.28 7.93
CA ARG A 127 -0.10 -1.54 9.18
C ARG A 127 1.39 -1.64 9.55
N PRO A 128 1.96 -0.59 10.16
CA PRO A 128 3.37 -0.62 10.58
C PRO A 128 3.66 -1.64 11.70
N ASP A 129 2.67 -1.95 12.54
CA ASP A 129 2.77 -2.95 13.61
C ASP A 129 2.56 -4.41 13.14
N CYS A 130 2.41 -4.64 11.83
CA CYS A 130 2.20 -5.96 11.24
C CYS A 130 3.31 -6.38 10.27
N ILE A 131 4.48 -5.80 10.40
CA ILE A 131 5.69 -6.17 9.67
C ILE A 131 6.76 -6.67 10.65
N ASP A 132 7.57 -7.61 10.22
CA ASP A 132 8.67 -8.17 10.99
C ASP A 132 9.86 -8.47 10.07
N GLU A 133 10.99 -8.87 10.68
CA GLU A 133 12.25 -9.12 9.97
C GLU A 133 12.11 -10.27 8.95
N GLU A 134 11.34 -11.30 9.26
CA GLU A 134 11.17 -12.46 8.37
C GLU A 134 10.47 -12.02 7.07
N LYS A 135 9.39 -11.23 7.19
CA LYS A 135 8.66 -10.68 6.05
C LYS A 135 9.50 -9.68 5.25
N LEU A 136 10.26 -8.82 5.97
CA LEU A 136 11.15 -7.86 5.32
C LEU A 136 12.27 -8.55 4.55
N ALA A 137 12.88 -9.59 5.09
CA ALA A 137 13.92 -10.37 4.41
C ALA A 137 13.39 -11.07 3.15
N TRP A 138 12.16 -11.60 3.19
CA TRP A 138 11.50 -12.18 2.03
C TRP A 138 11.23 -11.12 0.94
N LEU A 139 10.70 -9.95 1.33
CA LEU A 139 10.43 -8.85 0.40
C LEU A 139 11.71 -8.29 -0.21
N GLU A 140 12.78 -8.19 0.56
CA GLU A 140 14.12 -7.79 0.11
C GLU A 140 14.67 -8.75 -0.96
N ASP A 141 14.49 -10.06 -0.76
CA ASP A 141 14.89 -11.05 -1.75
C ASP A 141 14.10 -10.88 -3.05
N ARG A 142 12.78 -10.70 -2.97
CA ARG A 142 11.95 -10.45 -4.17
C ARG A 142 12.25 -9.10 -4.83
N ALA A 143 12.70 -8.11 -4.08
CA ALA A 143 13.06 -6.79 -4.60
C ALA A 143 14.29 -6.79 -5.53
N LYS A 144 15.04 -7.89 -5.57
CA LYS A 144 16.16 -8.08 -6.53
C LYS A 144 15.66 -8.20 -7.97
N ASP A 145 14.50 -8.82 -8.17
CA ASP A 145 13.96 -9.14 -9.50
C ASP A 145 12.65 -8.40 -9.81
N HIS A 146 11.94 -7.93 -8.79
CA HIS A 146 10.63 -7.30 -8.89
C HIS A 146 10.57 -5.91 -8.26
N PHE A 147 9.62 -5.10 -8.71
CA PHE A 147 9.32 -3.82 -8.08
C PHE A 147 8.44 -4.03 -6.84
N ILE A 148 9.04 -4.02 -5.67
CA ILE A 148 8.33 -4.24 -4.40
C ILE A 148 8.04 -2.90 -3.73
N THR A 149 6.78 -2.68 -3.35
CA THR A 149 6.34 -1.50 -2.59
C THR A 149 5.61 -1.93 -1.33
N VAL A 150 5.96 -1.36 -0.19
CA VAL A 150 5.19 -1.47 1.06
C VAL A 150 4.61 -0.10 1.39
N GLU A 151 3.28 -0.04 1.52
CA GLU A 151 2.52 1.17 1.78
C GLU A 151 1.97 1.13 3.21
N TYR A 152 2.68 1.79 4.14
CA TYR A 152 2.28 1.82 5.54
C TYR A 152 1.17 2.81 5.79
N GLY A 153 0.07 2.34 6.38
CA GLY A 153 -1.03 3.20 6.82
C GLY A 153 -0.67 3.93 8.10
N LEU A 154 -0.08 5.11 8.00
CA LEU A 154 0.21 5.99 9.13
C LEU A 154 -1.05 6.74 9.59
N GLN A 155 -1.68 7.43 8.68
CA GLN A 155 -2.89 8.27 8.78
C GLN A 155 -2.65 9.66 9.37
N SER A 156 -1.90 9.84 10.45
CA SER A 156 -1.45 11.10 11.04
C SER A 156 -0.16 10.88 11.81
N ILE A 157 0.66 11.93 11.96
CA ILE A 157 1.84 11.92 12.86
C ILE A 157 1.48 12.28 14.31
N TYR A 158 0.23 12.67 14.57
CA TYR A 158 -0.22 13.08 15.90
C TYR A 158 -0.88 11.92 16.62
N ASP A 159 -0.26 11.47 17.72
CA ASP A 159 -0.79 10.35 18.52
C ASP A 159 -2.19 10.65 19.06
N THR A 160 -2.50 11.90 19.39
CA THR A 160 -3.86 12.31 19.78
C THR A 160 -4.89 12.10 18.67
N THR A 161 -4.51 12.23 17.40
CA THR A 161 -5.36 11.88 16.26
C THR A 161 -5.46 10.37 16.11
N LEU A 162 -4.32 9.65 16.20
CA LEU A 162 -4.29 8.20 16.10
C LEU A 162 -5.16 7.54 17.17
N GLU A 163 -5.14 8.03 18.41
CA GLU A 163 -6.05 7.58 19.48
C GLU A 163 -7.52 7.83 19.12
N ARG A 164 -7.86 9.06 18.71
CA ARG A 164 -9.24 9.43 18.35
C ARG A 164 -9.82 8.58 17.24
N ILE A 165 -9.01 8.22 16.23
CA ILE A 165 -9.44 7.35 15.14
C ILE A 165 -9.30 5.88 15.49
N ARG A 166 -8.91 5.54 16.70
CA ARG A 166 -8.72 4.15 17.17
C ARG A 166 -7.74 3.37 16.29
N ARG A 167 -6.60 4.00 15.97
CA ARG A 167 -5.62 3.40 15.04
C ARG A 167 -4.94 2.16 15.64
N GLY A 168 -4.74 2.13 16.97
CA GLY A 168 -4.16 1.01 17.70
C GLY A 168 -2.63 0.89 17.59
N HIS A 169 -1.95 1.87 17.03
CA HIS A 169 -0.51 2.10 17.10
C HIS A 169 -0.23 3.60 17.09
N ASP A 170 0.94 4.01 17.55
CA ASP A 170 1.43 5.39 17.61
C ASP A 170 2.32 5.75 16.39
N PHE A 171 2.77 6.99 16.32
CA PHE A 171 3.68 7.48 15.30
C PHE A 171 5.04 6.79 15.36
N ARG A 172 5.56 6.50 16.55
CA ARG A 172 6.84 5.82 16.74
C ARG A 172 6.86 4.40 16.15
N CYS A 173 5.75 3.69 16.23
CA CYS A 173 5.59 2.39 15.58
C CYS A 173 5.82 2.49 14.06
N TRP A 174 5.28 3.52 13.44
CA TRP A 174 5.50 3.77 12.02
C TRP A 174 6.97 4.13 11.70
N GLU A 175 7.59 5.00 12.48
CA GLU A 175 9.02 5.33 12.32
C GLU A 175 9.88 4.06 12.39
N THR A 176 9.63 3.20 13.36
CA THR A 176 10.33 1.93 13.53
C THR A 176 10.18 1.02 12.31
N ALA A 177 8.96 0.87 11.79
CA ALA A 177 8.71 0.05 10.61
C ALA A 177 9.42 0.62 9.36
N MET A 178 9.40 1.95 9.20
CA MET A 178 10.13 2.62 8.12
C MET A 178 11.64 2.38 8.23
N ASP A 179 12.22 2.55 9.41
CA ASP A 179 13.65 2.36 9.64
C ASP A 179 14.11 0.91 9.38
N GLN A 180 13.31 -0.07 9.81
CA GLN A 180 13.56 -1.49 9.54
C GLN A 180 13.46 -1.85 8.05
N SER A 181 12.65 -1.11 7.29
CA SER A 181 12.40 -1.39 5.88
C SER A 181 13.38 -0.68 4.93
N ARG A 182 14.09 0.36 5.40
CA ARG A 182 15.03 1.13 4.57
C ARG A 182 16.23 0.31 4.16
N GLY A 183 16.78 0.64 2.98
CA GLY A 183 18.00 0.02 2.45
C GLY A 183 17.83 -1.37 1.86
N ARG A 184 16.61 -1.93 1.88
CA ARG A 184 16.31 -3.30 1.41
C ARG A 184 15.86 -3.38 -0.07
N GLY A 185 16.01 -2.32 -0.85
CA GLY A 185 15.52 -2.30 -2.23
C GLY A 185 13.99 -2.20 -2.36
N ILE A 186 13.28 -2.12 -1.23
CA ILE A 186 11.82 -1.98 -1.14
C ILE A 186 11.45 -0.49 -1.26
N TRP A 187 10.47 -0.17 -2.09
CA TRP A 187 9.90 1.17 -2.17
C TRP A 187 8.88 1.37 -1.06
N LEU A 188 9.05 2.43 -0.28
CA LEU A 188 8.23 2.69 0.89
C LEU A 188 7.24 3.82 0.62
N GLY A 189 6.01 3.64 1.05
CA GLY A 189 4.95 4.63 1.01
C GLY A 189 4.32 4.85 2.39
N ALA A 190 3.86 6.07 2.66
CA ALA A 190 3.05 6.39 3.81
C ALA A 190 1.69 6.90 3.37
N HIS A 191 0.62 6.32 3.90
CA HIS A 191 -0.73 6.83 3.68
C HIS A 191 -1.11 7.77 4.81
N LEU A 192 -1.52 8.99 4.44
CA LEU A 192 -2.07 10.00 5.34
C LEU A 192 -3.53 10.28 5.01
N ILE A 193 -4.26 10.71 6.02
CA ILE A 193 -5.60 11.28 5.87
C ILE A 193 -5.53 12.74 6.27
N LEU A 194 -5.64 13.64 5.31
CA LEU A 194 -5.70 15.07 5.55
C LEU A 194 -7.16 15.52 5.75
N GLY A 195 -7.39 16.43 6.68
CA GLY A 195 -8.70 17.01 6.93
C GLY A 195 -9.47 16.40 8.10
N PHE A 196 -8.78 15.80 9.05
CA PHE A 196 -9.41 15.49 10.34
C PHE A 196 -9.97 16.76 10.97
N PRO A 197 -11.23 16.75 11.51
CA PRO A 197 -11.87 17.98 12.01
C PRO A 197 -11.15 18.71 13.16
N TRP A 198 -10.23 18.04 13.80
CA TRP A 198 -9.43 18.55 14.92
C TRP A 198 -7.98 18.88 14.55
N GLU A 199 -7.58 18.67 13.29
CA GLU A 199 -6.27 19.07 12.80
C GLU A 199 -6.35 20.37 12.01
N THR A 200 -5.43 21.29 12.30
CA THR A 200 -5.35 22.57 11.59
C THR A 200 -4.59 22.42 10.27
N ARG A 201 -4.73 23.42 9.40
CA ARG A 201 -3.95 23.48 8.16
C ARG A 201 -2.45 23.46 8.41
N GLU A 202 -1.99 24.17 9.45
CA GLU A 202 -0.59 24.24 9.87
C GLU A 202 -0.07 22.87 10.30
N GLN A 203 -0.88 22.10 11.02
CA GLN A 203 -0.56 20.73 11.41
C GLN A 203 -0.43 19.82 10.18
N MET A 204 -1.34 19.88 9.22
CA MET A 204 -1.26 19.10 7.97
C MET A 204 0.00 19.44 7.15
N LEU A 205 0.37 20.73 7.07
CA LEU A 205 1.62 21.16 6.43
C LEU A 205 2.85 20.66 7.17
N HIS A 206 2.81 20.64 8.51
CA HIS A 206 3.89 20.10 9.34
C HIS A 206 4.06 18.59 9.11
N GLU A 207 2.96 17.81 9.03
CA GLU A 207 3.01 16.39 8.67
C GLU A 207 3.73 16.15 7.34
N ALA A 208 3.35 16.89 6.29
CA ALA A 208 4.03 16.79 5.00
C ALA A 208 5.54 17.10 5.10
N GLY A 209 5.91 18.09 5.94
CA GLY A 209 7.30 18.43 6.22
C GLY A 209 8.06 17.34 6.99
N VAL A 210 7.41 16.65 7.93
CA VAL A 210 7.99 15.51 8.64
C VAL A 210 8.24 14.35 7.67
N LEU A 211 7.23 13.97 6.90
CA LEU A 211 7.34 12.85 5.96
C LEU A 211 8.36 13.10 4.85
N SER A 212 8.51 14.34 4.37
CA SER A 212 9.51 14.67 3.35
C SER A 212 10.96 14.48 3.83
N ARG A 213 11.19 14.47 5.16
CA ARG A 213 12.51 14.19 5.76
C ARG A 213 12.70 12.73 6.14
N SER A 214 11.63 11.95 6.09
CA SER A 214 11.63 10.54 6.46
C SER A 214 11.87 9.59 5.27
N GLY A 215 11.97 10.11 4.04
CA GLY A 215 12.13 9.30 2.83
C GLY A 215 13.40 9.55 2.08
#